data_026bceb81cb0d5fc9cd68b6cf5c88410
#
_entry.id   026bceb81cb0d5fc9cd68b6cf5c88410
#
_cell.length_a   1.000
_cell.length_b   1.000
_cell.length_c   1.000
_cell.angle_alpha   90.00
_cell.angle_beta   90.00
_cell.angle_gamma   90.00
#
_symmetry.space_group_name_H-M   'P 1'
#
loop_
_entity.id
_entity.type
_entity.pdbx_description
1 polymer ?
#
loop_
_entity_poly.entity_id
_entity_poly.type
_entity_poly.pdbx_seq_one_letter_code
_entity_poly.pdbx_strand_id
1 'polypeptide(L)'
;MKFRTCLARAACAVMLGLAGVMAASSSAYACTAVYVGSEASDDGTIIMAKSNDCQAVWGNYMTVTDAVENEPGRTMPVDNDATVYAEIPAHTYKYTSTPWMDSTTAANGLGKDATVCTNECGVSMIMSITSFSNKAALEADPLVEHGLSEFTAVDLVTCQSATAKDAVKNLCGLIDRYGSSEVNIALISDQHEAWYVEMYGGHQYAAVKLPADAVAAFGNEFSLEYVSDYADSVVSSGLESVPKEKGFAVYGDNGQLNLLKTYAGQSVVTDYSHMRTWIGHKLLSASYGGYSSTDVYPLTFKADDKVSLGEVEQIMRNRFEGTEYSPDETGRTDMRVIGTDTALSVHITQTYPNLPANMACVTWESTGPAVYGVFVPMSNASTSVSRPYSLNQSADQAGVFDTDTYPYYRFKELCTLCVGADSYKVYGEPVRAYWQKAEAAMAKGMASVLSNASGLDGAQAATYITDYCNSMQQKAFDDAGTLLNDVRWYKSANCNTLTSARNPETGEVIDQQRALSPLEVTLSGDEYGAVPEVSTNVASTQGAAAGTDASAAQRRSRRTCAVVGIAVLGVSLVVCVAFIRKRRAS
;
A
#
# COMPACT_ATOMS: atom_id res chain seq x y z
N MET A 1 14.64 26.53 51.45
CA MET A 1 15.40 26.49 50.19
C MET A 1 15.49 25.09 49.51
N LYS A 2 15.18 23.98 50.17
CA LYS A 2 15.24 22.63 49.60
C LYS A 2 13.99 22.18 48.82
N PHE A 3 12.84 22.84 48.98
CA PHE A 3 11.60 22.46 48.29
C PHE A 3 11.47 23.06 46.88
N ARG A 4 12.12 24.16 46.57
CA ARG A 4 12.10 24.79 45.23
C ARG A 4 13.02 24.08 44.20
N THR A 5 14.05 23.40 44.69
CA THR A 5 14.98 22.63 43.82
C THR A 5 14.42 21.27 43.39
N CYS A 6 13.49 20.67 44.14
CA CYS A 6 12.84 19.42 43.74
C CYS A 6 11.77 19.64 42.65
N LEU A 7 11.01 20.75 42.77
CA LEU A 7 9.99 21.08 41.73
C LEU A 7 10.63 21.44 40.37
N ALA A 8 11.76 22.16 40.37
CA ALA A 8 12.47 22.48 39.15
C ALA A 8 13.10 21.24 38.47
N ARG A 9 13.56 20.27 39.25
CA ARG A 9 14.09 19.01 38.69
C ARG A 9 12.99 18.06 38.20
N ALA A 10 11.82 18.06 38.82
CA ALA A 10 10.65 17.33 38.36
C ALA A 10 10.09 17.93 37.06
N ALA A 11 10.01 19.25 36.94
CA ALA A 11 9.57 19.94 35.71
C ALA A 11 10.56 19.73 34.53
N CYS A 12 11.87 19.75 34.78
CA CYS A 12 12.85 19.42 33.74
C CYS A 12 12.83 17.95 33.35
N ALA A 13 12.54 17.02 34.27
CA ALA A 13 12.43 15.60 33.94
C ALA A 13 11.15 15.30 33.15
N VAL A 14 10.05 16.02 33.41
CA VAL A 14 8.81 15.90 32.64
C VAL A 14 8.97 16.55 31.27
N MET A 15 9.64 17.70 31.17
CA MET A 15 9.90 18.33 29.85
C MET A 15 10.92 17.56 29.01
N LEU A 16 11.91 16.92 29.62
CA LEU A 16 12.82 16.02 28.91
C LEU A 16 12.14 14.68 28.54
N GLY A 17 11.18 14.22 29.36
CA GLY A 17 10.33 13.06 29.03
C GLY A 17 9.37 13.34 27.89
N LEU A 18 8.75 14.52 27.86
CA LEU A 18 7.86 14.95 26.77
C LEU A 18 8.64 15.24 25.46
N ALA A 19 9.83 15.84 25.55
CA ALA A 19 10.71 15.99 24.38
C ALA A 19 11.24 14.64 23.86
N GLY A 20 11.48 13.68 24.76
CA GLY A 20 11.87 12.30 24.39
C GLY A 20 10.72 11.51 23.77
N VAL A 21 9.47 11.74 24.19
CA VAL A 21 8.28 11.09 23.62
C VAL A 21 7.93 11.71 22.27
N MET A 22 8.10 13.03 22.08
CA MET A 22 7.92 13.67 20.76
C MET A 22 9.05 13.35 19.77
N ALA A 23 10.26 13.03 20.26
CA ALA A 23 11.34 12.54 19.39
C ALA A 23 11.23 11.04 19.06
N ALA A 24 10.45 10.26 19.83
CA ALA A 24 10.19 8.85 19.57
C ALA A 24 8.97 8.60 18.66
N SER A 25 8.12 9.61 18.44
CA SER A 25 6.96 9.50 17.55
C SER A 25 7.23 9.89 16.10
N SER A 26 8.45 10.29 15.76
CA SER A 26 8.89 10.41 14.35
C SER A 26 9.45 9.08 13.83
N SER A 27 8.79 7.97 14.13
CA SER A 27 9.03 6.69 13.43
C SER A 27 8.59 6.87 12.00
N ALA A 28 9.55 7.18 11.16
CA ALA A 28 9.42 7.60 9.79
C ALA A 28 8.57 6.62 8.98
N TYR A 29 7.34 7.00 8.71
CA TYR A 29 6.64 6.53 7.51
C TYR A 29 7.47 7.02 6.33
N ALA A 30 8.00 6.13 5.52
CA ALA A 30 8.81 6.49 4.38
C ALA A 30 8.28 5.73 3.17
N CYS A 31 7.45 6.40 2.40
CA CYS A 31 6.83 5.87 1.19
C CYS A 31 7.61 6.30 -0.04
N THR A 32 7.57 5.52 -1.11
CA THR A 32 8.04 5.89 -2.43
C THR A 32 6.89 5.75 -3.40
N ALA A 33 6.73 6.69 -4.31
CA ALA A 33 5.71 6.62 -5.34
C ALA A 33 6.31 6.75 -6.75
N VAL A 34 5.60 6.14 -7.71
CA VAL A 34 5.93 6.19 -9.14
C VAL A 34 4.65 6.50 -9.92
N TYR A 35 4.77 7.30 -10.95
CA TYR A 35 3.75 7.55 -11.95
C TYR A 35 4.30 7.28 -13.34
N VAL A 36 3.51 6.62 -14.19
CA VAL A 36 3.78 6.46 -15.61
C VAL A 36 2.52 6.86 -16.38
N GLY A 37 2.64 7.87 -17.22
CA GLY A 37 1.53 8.34 -18.05
C GLY A 37 1.23 7.37 -19.20
N SER A 38 0.00 7.43 -19.71
CA SER A 38 -0.48 6.50 -20.76
C SER A 38 0.34 6.57 -22.06
N GLU A 39 0.95 7.71 -22.35
CA GLU A 39 1.84 7.84 -23.51
C GLU A 39 3.30 7.49 -23.15
N ALA A 40 3.64 7.32 -21.88
CA ALA A 40 4.94 6.87 -21.42
C ALA A 40 5.00 5.36 -21.16
N SER A 41 3.87 4.71 -20.88
CA SER A 41 3.79 3.27 -20.70
C SER A 41 3.89 2.50 -22.02
N ASP A 42 4.29 1.24 -21.96
CA ASP A 42 4.48 0.38 -23.13
C ASP A 42 3.15 -0.16 -23.70
N ASP A 43 2.11 -0.28 -22.87
CA ASP A 43 0.79 -0.79 -23.23
C ASP A 43 -0.32 0.28 -23.27
N GLY A 44 0.02 1.54 -23.05
CA GLY A 44 -0.93 2.67 -23.09
C GLY A 44 -1.75 2.83 -21.80
N THR A 45 -1.43 2.12 -20.72
CA THR A 45 -2.10 2.26 -19.44
C THR A 45 -1.52 3.41 -18.61
N ILE A 46 -2.30 3.95 -17.68
CA ILE A 46 -1.78 4.81 -16.61
C ILE A 46 -1.36 3.91 -15.45
N ILE A 47 -0.14 4.06 -14.97
CA ILE A 47 0.38 3.29 -13.84
C ILE A 47 0.73 4.25 -12.69
N MET A 48 0.20 3.96 -11.50
CA MET A 48 0.61 4.63 -10.27
C MET A 48 1.02 3.57 -9.25
N ALA A 49 2.14 3.78 -8.58
CA ALA A 49 2.65 2.86 -7.57
C ALA A 49 3.01 3.57 -6.28
N LYS A 50 2.93 2.86 -5.17
CA LYS A 50 3.36 3.36 -3.85
C LYS A 50 3.78 2.21 -2.94
N SER A 51 4.89 2.38 -2.20
CA SER A 51 5.19 1.57 -1.03
C SER A 51 4.53 2.16 0.22
N ASN A 52 4.12 1.30 1.14
CA ASN A 52 3.58 1.65 2.44
C ASN A 52 4.58 1.22 3.52
N ASP A 53 5.55 2.08 3.79
CA ASP A 53 6.68 1.75 4.63
C ASP A 53 6.42 2.20 6.06
N CYS A 54 6.02 1.28 6.92
CA CYS A 54 5.93 1.53 8.34
C CYS A 54 6.52 0.36 9.13
N GLN A 55 6.95 0.63 10.35
CA GLN A 55 7.50 -0.40 11.25
C GLN A 55 6.38 -1.15 12.00
N ALA A 56 5.21 -1.30 11.38
CA ALA A 56 4.10 -2.02 11.97
C ALA A 56 4.40 -3.52 12.11
N VAL A 57 3.79 -4.13 13.08
CA VAL A 57 3.83 -5.59 13.30
C VAL A 57 2.60 -6.31 12.76
N TRP A 58 1.69 -5.57 12.14
CA TRP A 58 0.48 -6.04 11.46
C TRP A 58 0.54 -5.67 9.99
N GLY A 59 -0.18 -6.42 9.15
CA GLY A 59 -0.21 -6.23 7.72
C GLY A 59 -1.43 -5.46 7.23
N ASN A 60 -1.72 -5.68 5.97
CA ASN A 60 -2.95 -5.26 5.31
C ASN A 60 -3.73 -6.49 4.82
N TYR A 61 -4.97 -6.27 4.46
CA TYR A 61 -5.82 -7.24 3.78
C TYR A 61 -6.49 -6.57 2.58
N MET A 62 -7.08 -7.37 1.69
CA MET A 62 -7.77 -6.88 0.50
C MET A 62 -9.28 -7.00 0.69
N THR A 63 -10.05 -6.05 0.19
CA THR A 63 -11.52 -6.09 0.36
C THR A 63 -12.26 -5.46 -0.81
N VAL A 64 -13.51 -5.84 -0.94
CA VAL A 64 -14.51 -5.24 -1.84
C VAL A 64 -15.61 -4.63 -0.97
N THR A 65 -15.94 -3.38 -1.22
CA THR A 65 -17.06 -2.69 -0.60
C THR A 65 -18.12 -2.44 -1.67
N ASP A 66 -19.34 -2.92 -1.45
CA ASP A 66 -20.42 -2.78 -2.41
C ASP A 66 -20.90 -1.33 -2.53
N ALA A 67 -21.49 -1.00 -3.69
CA ALA A 67 -22.22 0.24 -3.87
C ALA A 67 -23.41 0.30 -2.92
N VAL A 68 -23.71 1.48 -2.39
CA VAL A 68 -24.79 1.67 -1.42
C VAL A 68 -25.66 2.86 -1.81
N GLU A 69 -26.99 2.64 -1.79
CA GLU A 69 -27.96 3.73 -1.73
C GLU A 69 -28.13 4.16 -0.29
N ASN A 70 -27.61 5.34 0.04
CA ASN A 70 -27.51 5.84 1.40
C ASN A 70 -28.80 6.56 1.83
N GLU A 71 -29.19 6.33 3.07
CA GLU A 71 -30.22 7.16 3.70
C GLU A 71 -29.71 8.59 3.92
N PRO A 72 -30.60 9.62 3.82
CA PRO A 72 -30.21 11.01 4.04
C PRO A 72 -29.51 11.22 5.40
N GLY A 73 -28.43 11.97 5.40
CA GLY A 73 -27.64 12.25 6.61
C GLY A 73 -26.65 11.15 7.00
N ARG A 74 -26.43 10.16 6.16
CA ARG A 74 -25.37 9.18 6.39
C ARG A 74 -24.00 9.85 6.29
N THR A 75 -23.09 9.46 7.18
CA THR A 75 -21.76 10.06 7.30
C THR A 75 -20.65 9.01 7.28
N MET A 76 -19.44 9.44 6.91
CA MET A 76 -18.19 8.69 7.08
C MET A 76 -17.21 9.48 7.95
N PRO A 77 -16.30 8.82 8.68
CA PRO A 77 -15.27 9.50 9.46
C PRO A 77 -14.32 10.30 8.58
N VAL A 78 -13.91 11.45 9.08
CA VAL A 78 -12.90 12.33 8.47
C VAL A 78 -11.54 12.09 9.12
N ASP A 79 -11.52 11.92 10.43
CA ASP A 79 -10.32 11.69 11.23
C ASP A 79 -10.20 10.23 11.69
N ASN A 80 -8.99 9.82 12.04
CA ASN A 80 -8.70 8.45 12.49
C ASN A 80 -9.47 8.04 13.75
N ASP A 81 -9.74 9.00 14.63
CA ASP A 81 -10.41 8.73 15.90
C ASP A 81 -11.94 8.66 15.74
N ALA A 82 -12.44 8.85 14.53
CA ALA A 82 -13.87 8.89 14.21
C ALA A 82 -14.65 9.91 15.11
N THR A 83 -14.05 11.07 15.33
CA THR A 83 -14.67 12.17 16.11
C THR A 83 -15.34 13.20 15.20
N VAL A 84 -14.82 13.38 13.99
CA VAL A 84 -15.37 14.27 12.95
C VAL A 84 -15.87 13.45 11.79
N TYR A 85 -17.06 13.78 11.30
CA TYR A 85 -17.73 13.06 10.23
C TYR A 85 -18.12 13.99 9.08
N ALA A 86 -17.95 13.49 7.85
CA ALA A 86 -18.45 14.11 6.63
C ALA A 86 -19.74 13.42 6.18
N GLU A 87 -20.72 14.21 5.75
CA GLU A 87 -21.92 13.70 5.08
C GLU A 87 -21.51 13.15 3.69
N ILE A 88 -22.02 11.97 3.34
CA ILE A 88 -21.77 11.30 2.06
C ILE A 88 -23.01 11.38 1.17
N PRO A 89 -22.87 11.30 -0.18
CA PRO A 89 -23.98 11.42 -1.10
C PRO A 89 -24.97 10.25 -0.97
N ALA A 90 -26.17 10.43 -1.57
CA ALA A 90 -27.22 9.41 -1.60
C ALA A 90 -26.77 8.10 -2.25
N HIS A 91 -25.80 8.15 -3.15
CA HIS A 91 -25.19 6.97 -3.76
C HIS A 91 -23.68 6.97 -3.53
N THR A 92 -23.13 5.86 -3.08
CA THR A 92 -21.70 5.61 -3.01
C THR A 92 -21.35 4.43 -3.91
N TYR A 93 -20.28 4.57 -4.68
CA TYR A 93 -19.81 3.58 -5.64
C TYR A 93 -19.21 2.36 -4.95
N LYS A 94 -19.33 1.19 -5.61
CA LYS A 94 -18.54 0.02 -5.26
C LYS A 94 -17.05 0.33 -5.42
N TYR A 95 -16.22 -0.15 -4.49
CA TYR A 95 -14.76 0.00 -4.59
C TYR A 95 -14.01 -1.19 -4.00
N THR A 96 -12.78 -1.38 -4.48
CA THR A 96 -11.78 -2.28 -3.91
C THR A 96 -10.76 -1.48 -3.14
N SER A 97 -10.25 -2.03 -2.04
CA SER A 97 -9.24 -1.37 -1.21
C SER A 97 -8.34 -2.36 -0.49
N THR A 98 -7.21 -1.86 0.04
CA THR A 98 -6.25 -2.65 0.83
C THR A 98 -6.05 -2.01 2.21
N PRO A 99 -7.05 -2.12 3.11
CA PRO A 99 -6.97 -1.53 4.43
C PRO A 99 -5.93 -2.23 5.31
N TRP A 100 -5.50 -1.51 6.34
CA TRP A 100 -4.66 -2.10 7.39
C TRP A 100 -5.47 -3.11 8.19
N MET A 101 -4.81 -4.16 8.63
CA MET A 101 -5.38 -5.06 9.63
C MET A 101 -5.62 -4.30 10.91
N ASP A 102 -6.65 -4.66 11.65
CA ASP A 102 -7.00 -4.06 12.93
C ASP A 102 -7.38 -2.56 12.85
N SER A 103 -7.95 -2.13 11.73
CA SER A 103 -8.47 -0.79 11.60
C SER A 103 -9.64 -0.55 12.57
N THR A 104 -9.46 0.39 13.51
CA THR A 104 -10.52 0.77 14.46
C THR A 104 -11.61 1.62 13.82
N THR A 105 -11.29 2.39 12.79
CA THR A 105 -12.24 3.16 11.97
C THR A 105 -13.21 2.27 11.21
N ALA A 106 -12.78 1.06 10.84
CA ALA A 106 -13.65 0.06 10.23
C ALA A 106 -14.77 -0.44 11.15
N ALA A 107 -14.72 -0.20 12.46
CA ALA A 107 -15.74 -0.64 13.40
C ALA A 107 -17.15 -0.11 13.07
N ASN A 108 -17.25 1.01 12.38
CA ASN A 108 -18.51 1.60 11.91
C ASN A 108 -18.92 1.11 10.51
N GLY A 109 -18.13 0.27 9.85
CA GLY A 109 -18.42 -0.30 8.52
C GLY A 109 -18.33 0.68 7.35
N LEU A 110 -17.78 1.88 7.54
CA LEU A 110 -17.76 2.97 6.56
C LEU A 110 -16.34 3.41 6.27
N GLY A 111 -15.38 3.55 6.91
CA GLY A 111 -13.98 3.82 6.58
C GLY A 111 -13.09 2.62 6.97
N LYS A 112 -12.04 2.38 6.26
CA LYS A 112 -11.22 1.17 6.40
C LYS A 112 -9.73 1.46 6.37
N ASP A 113 -9.24 2.55 6.87
CA ASP A 113 -7.81 2.88 6.93
C ASP A 113 -6.99 2.35 5.73
N ALA A 114 -7.48 2.65 4.51
CA ALA A 114 -6.84 2.20 3.29
C ALA A 114 -5.93 3.30 2.72
N THR A 115 -4.84 2.91 2.07
CA THR A 115 -3.94 3.84 1.37
C THR A 115 -4.05 3.75 -0.14
N VAL A 116 -4.85 2.80 -0.65
CA VAL A 116 -5.25 2.68 -2.05
C VAL A 116 -6.68 2.19 -2.15
N CYS A 117 -7.46 2.86 -3.00
CA CYS A 117 -8.81 2.46 -3.40
C CYS A 117 -9.00 2.63 -4.90
N THR A 118 -9.84 1.76 -5.48
CA THR A 118 -10.27 1.87 -6.87
C THR A 118 -11.75 1.56 -6.98
N ASN A 119 -12.53 2.46 -7.57
CA ASN A 119 -13.99 2.30 -7.66
C ASN A 119 -14.47 1.75 -9.02
N GLU A 120 -15.75 1.44 -9.10
CA GLU A 120 -16.39 0.92 -10.32
C GLU A 120 -16.47 1.94 -11.48
N CYS A 121 -16.22 3.22 -11.23
CA CYS A 121 -16.05 4.24 -12.28
C CYS A 121 -14.61 4.26 -12.84
N GLY A 122 -13.71 3.41 -12.35
CA GLY A 122 -12.31 3.38 -12.77
C GLY A 122 -11.44 4.46 -12.12
N VAL A 123 -11.96 5.16 -11.11
CA VAL A 123 -11.19 6.14 -10.33
C VAL A 123 -10.33 5.41 -9.32
N SER A 124 -9.04 5.70 -9.34
CA SER A 124 -8.05 5.16 -8.41
C SER A 124 -7.40 6.29 -7.62
N MET A 125 -7.26 6.11 -6.32
CA MET A 125 -6.57 7.05 -5.43
C MET A 125 -5.57 6.31 -4.56
N ILE A 126 -4.35 6.87 -4.51
CA ILE A 126 -3.25 6.46 -3.63
C ILE A 126 -2.87 7.66 -2.78
N MET A 127 -2.74 7.48 -1.48
CA MET A 127 -2.33 8.52 -0.53
C MET A 127 -1.40 7.94 0.55
N SER A 128 -1.08 8.73 1.57
CA SER A 128 -0.14 8.36 2.62
C SER A 128 1.32 8.36 2.15
N ILE A 129 1.69 9.41 1.39
CA ILE A 129 3.09 9.74 1.10
C ILE A 129 3.42 10.96 1.95
N THR A 130 3.55 10.74 3.26
CA THR A 130 3.79 11.79 4.26
C THR A 130 5.02 12.59 3.89
N SER A 131 4.88 13.91 3.81
CA SER A 131 5.95 14.84 3.47
C SER A 131 6.18 15.85 4.60
N PHE A 132 7.01 16.86 4.38
CA PHE A 132 7.40 17.80 5.42
C PHE A 132 7.32 19.23 4.91
N SER A 133 6.52 20.03 5.59
CA SER A 133 6.49 21.48 5.40
C SER A 133 7.47 22.18 6.33
N ASN A 134 7.94 23.35 5.91
CA ASN A 134 8.79 24.15 6.76
C ASN A 134 8.00 24.77 7.94
N LYS A 135 8.74 25.23 8.94
CA LYS A 135 8.16 25.78 10.17
C LYS A 135 7.26 26.99 9.89
N ALA A 136 7.63 27.88 8.97
CA ALA A 136 6.85 29.08 8.67
C ALA A 136 5.50 28.74 8.04
N ALA A 137 5.44 27.73 7.18
CA ALA A 137 4.21 27.22 6.60
C ALA A 137 3.28 26.65 7.67
N LEU A 138 3.78 25.80 8.57
CA LEU A 138 2.99 25.18 9.63
C LEU A 138 2.59 26.19 10.75
N GLU A 139 3.38 27.25 10.99
CA GLU A 139 2.96 28.33 11.89
C GLU A 139 1.87 29.22 11.27
N ALA A 140 1.88 29.35 9.94
CA ALA A 140 0.90 30.17 9.22
C ALA A 140 -0.43 29.43 8.99
N ASP A 141 -0.38 28.13 8.77
CA ASP A 141 -1.53 27.25 8.55
C ASP A 141 -1.31 25.91 9.30
N PRO A 142 -1.56 25.89 10.63
CA PRO A 142 -1.33 24.71 11.46
C PRO A 142 -2.19 23.53 11.04
N LEU A 143 -1.65 22.32 11.18
CA LEU A 143 -2.41 21.08 11.03
C LEU A 143 -3.59 21.04 11.99
N VAL A 144 -4.69 20.42 11.57
CA VAL A 144 -5.94 20.31 12.34
C VAL A 144 -5.97 18.95 13.02
N GLU A 145 -6.03 18.93 14.36
CA GLU A 145 -5.93 17.70 15.17
C GLU A 145 -6.94 16.61 14.76
N HIS A 146 -8.17 17.01 14.44
CA HIS A 146 -9.24 16.14 13.94
C HIS A 146 -9.59 16.47 12.48
N GLY A 147 -8.61 16.90 11.70
CA GLY A 147 -8.73 17.13 10.26
C GLY A 147 -8.74 15.84 9.47
N LEU A 148 -8.84 15.99 8.15
CA LEU A 148 -8.82 14.87 7.21
C LEU A 148 -7.52 14.06 7.39
N SER A 149 -7.69 12.78 7.70
CA SER A 149 -6.58 11.85 7.85
C SER A 149 -6.27 11.11 6.54
N GLU A 150 -4.99 10.78 6.35
CA GLU A 150 -4.52 10.01 5.20
C GLU A 150 -5.18 8.62 5.10
N PHE A 151 -5.64 8.06 6.21
CA PHE A 151 -6.24 6.73 6.24
C PHE A 151 -7.74 6.73 5.95
N THR A 152 -8.44 7.84 6.19
CA THR A 152 -9.88 7.98 5.91
C THR A 152 -10.15 8.64 4.56
N ALA A 153 -9.22 9.49 4.10
CA ALA A 153 -9.38 10.26 2.88
C ALA A 153 -9.60 9.40 1.64
N VAL A 154 -8.88 8.30 1.53
CA VAL A 154 -8.88 7.46 0.32
C VAL A 154 -10.24 6.81 0.09
N ASP A 155 -10.82 6.19 1.12
CA ASP A 155 -12.16 5.60 1.05
C ASP A 155 -13.23 6.68 0.85
N LEU A 156 -13.15 7.76 1.66
CA LEU A 156 -14.13 8.84 1.65
C LEU A 156 -14.20 9.57 0.31
N VAL A 157 -13.06 9.78 -0.34
CA VAL A 157 -12.99 10.43 -1.66
C VAL A 157 -13.40 9.47 -2.77
N THR A 158 -12.85 8.24 -2.78
CA THR A 158 -13.03 7.31 -3.90
C THR A 158 -14.46 6.82 -4.01
N CYS A 159 -15.15 6.55 -2.87
CA CYS A 159 -16.52 6.03 -2.89
C CYS A 159 -17.55 7.00 -3.49
N GLN A 160 -17.22 8.28 -3.67
CA GLN A 160 -18.16 9.30 -4.16
C GLN A 160 -17.69 10.03 -5.44
N SER A 161 -16.62 9.58 -6.07
CA SER A 161 -16.02 10.27 -7.20
C SER A 161 -16.23 9.50 -8.52
N ALA A 162 -16.80 10.15 -9.51
CA ALA A 162 -17.06 9.53 -10.82
C ALA A 162 -15.87 9.68 -11.79
N THR A 163 -15.00 10.68 -11.57
CA THR A 163 -13.80 10.95 -12.37
C THR A 163 -12.62 11.31 -11.47
N ALA A 164 -11.40 11.23 -12.00
CA ALA A 164 -10.20 11.68 -11.28
C ALA A 164 -10.31 13.15 -10.87
N LYS A 165 -10.83 14.01 -11.74
CA LYS A 165 -11.02 15.44 -11.42
C LYS A 165 -12.07 15.66 -10.33
N ASP A 166 -13.13 14.84 -10.26
CA ASP A 166 -14.09 14.90 -9.16
C ASP A 166 -13.45 14.45 -7.84
N ALA A 167 -12.59 13.41 -7.88
CA ALA A 167 -11.84 12.97 -6.71
C ALA A 167 -10.91 14.06 -6.18
N VAL A 168 -10.19 14.76 -7.07
CA VAL A 168 -9.38 15.94 -6.68
C VAL A 168 -10.23 17.01 -6.03
N LYS A 169 -11.38 17.37 -6.60
CA LYS A 169 -12.28 18.38 -6.01
C LYS A 169 -12.86 17.94 -4.67
N ASN A 170 -13.23 16.67 -4.54
CA ASN A 170 -13.73 16.11 -3.29
C ASN A 170 -12.65 16.13 -2.20
N LEU A 171 -11.41 15.72 -2.51
CA LEU A 171 -10.28 15.79 -1.60
C LEU A 171 -10.02 17.25 -1.16
N CYS A 172 -9.89 18.16 -2.11
CA CYS A 172 -9.66 19.58 -1.85
C CYS A 172 -10.80 20.20 -1.02
N GLY A 173 -12.05 19.88 -1.35
CA GLY A 173 -13.23 20.37 -0.61
C GLY A 173 -13.32 19.85 0.83
N LEU A 174 -12.83 18.63 1.10
CA LEU A 174 -12.71 18.10 2.45
C LEU A 174 -11.62 18.85 3.24
N ILE A 175 -10.47 19.14 2.61
CA ILE A 175 -9.40 19.94 3.21
C ILE A 175 -9.87 21.36 3.49
N ASP A 176 -10.57 22.01 2.55
CA ASP A 176 -11.13 23.36 2.77
C ASP A 176 -12.10 23.42 3.95
N ARG A 177 -12.85 22.34 4.17
CA ARG A 177 -13.91 22.30 5.19
C ARG A 177 -13.43 21.81 6.55
N TYR A 178 -12.58 20.81 6.60
CA TYR A 178 -12.19 20.13 7.83
C TYR A 178 -10.71 20.35 8.20
N GLY A 179 -9.92 20.85 7.27
CA GLY A 179 -8.47 20.88 7.38
C GLY A 179 -7.83 19.49 7.18
N SER A 180 -6.52 19.45 7.14
CA SER A 180 -5.72 18.21 7.10
C SER A 180 -5.01 18.01 8.44
N SER A 181 -4.94 16.77 8.90
CA SER A 181 -4.19 16.38 10.09
C SER A 181 -2.71 16.09 9.81
N GLU A 182 -2.36 15.88 8.54
CA GLU A 182 -0.99 15.59 8.13
C GLU A 182 -0.58 16.39 6.89
N VAL A 183 0.74 16.56 6.73
CA VAL A 183 1.38 17.01 5.49
C VAL A 183 1.55 15.79 4.60
N ASN A 184 0.98 15.81 3.38
CA ASN A 184 0.89 14.59 2.60
C ASN A 184 0.90 14.82 1.09
N ILE A 185 1.02 13.73 0.34
CA ILE A 185 0.93 13.69 -1.13
C ILE A 185 -0.06 12.60 -1.53
N ALA A 186 -0.87 12.88 -2.56
CA ALA A 186 -1.76 11.91 -3.18
C ALA A 186 -1.55 11.82 -4.69
N LEU A 187 -1.77 10.64 -5.25
CA LEU A 187 -1.93 10.38 -6.68
C LEU A 187 -3.35 9.91 -6.94
N ILE A 188 -3.98 10.47 -7.97
CA ILE A 188 -5.36 10.16 -8.34
C ILE A 188 -5.40 9.96 -9.85
N SER A 189 -6.05 8.90 -10.34
CA SER A 189 -6.24 8.69 -11.78
C SER A 189 -7.61 8.14 -12.09
N ASP A 190 -7.99 8.29 -13.36
CA ASP A 190 -9.00 7.51 -14.04
C ASP A 190 -8.47 7.04 -15.40
N GLN A 191 -9.33 6.63 -16.30
CA GLN A 191 -8.95 6.16 -17.64
C GLN A 191 -8.34 7.24 -18.55
N HIS A 192 -8.51 8.52 -18.21
CA HIS A 192 -8.22 9.65 -19.10
C HIS A 192 -7.15 10.59 -18.57
N GLU A 193 -6.96 10.63 -17.26
CA GLU A 193 -6.06 11.57 -16.64
C GLU A 193 -5.54 11.09 -15.28
N ALA A 194 -4.40 11.64 -14.89
CA ALA A 194 -3.84 11.46 -13.55
C ALA A 194 -3.50 12.82 -12.95
N TRP A 195 -3.57 12.89 -11.62
CA TRP A 195 -3.34 14.07 -10.82
C TRP A 195 -2.37 13.80 -9.69
N TYR A 196 -1.58 14.80 -9.39
CA TYR A 196 -0.69 14.84 -8.23
C TYR A 196 -1.15 15.95 -7.29
N VAL A 197 -1.23 15.67 -6.00
CA VAL A 197 -1.73 16.61 -5.00
C VAL A 197 -0.72 16.72 -3.87
N GLU A 198 -0.23 17.92 -3.58
CA GLU A 198 0.56 18.23 -2.38
C GLU A 198 -0.30 18.99 -1.36
N MET A 199 -0.28 18.55 -0.11
CA MET A 199 -0.94 19.16 1.04
C MET A 199 0.12 19.71 1.98
N TYR A 200 0.15 21.04 2.13
CA TYR A 200 1.26 21.75 2.78
C TYR A 200 1.02 22.08 4.26
N GLY A 201 -0.21 22.05 4.70
CA GLY A 201 -0.62 22.45 6.05
C GLY A 201 -2.06 22.08 6.33
N GLY A 202 -2.69 22.79 7.27
CA GLY A 202 -4.08 22.55 7.61
C GLY A 202 -5.03 22.73 6.44
N HIS A 203 -4.83 23.77 5.59
CA HIS A 203 -5.76 24.11 4.51
C HIS A 203 -5.05 24.47 3.18
N GLN A 204 -3.70 24.48 3.13
CA GLN A 204 -3.00 24.82 1.90
C GLN A 204 -2.64 23.56 1.11
N TYR A 205 -3.01 23.56 -0.17
CA TYR A 205 -2.74 22.47 -1.11
C TYR A 205 -2.57 22.98 -2.53
N ALA A 206 -1.90 22.17 -3.37
CA ALA A 206 -1.90 22.32 -4.81
C ALA A 206 -2.06 20.96 -5.48
N ALA A 207 -3.01 20.86 -6.39
CA ALA A 207 -3.23 19.71 -7.25
C ALA A 207 -2.92 20.08 -8.70
N VAL A 208 -2.20 19.24 -9.43
CA VAL A 208 -1.86 19.45 -10.84
C VAL A 208 -2.14 18.18 -11.65
N LYS A 209 -2.63 18.37 -12.89
CA LYS A 209 -2.83 17.30 -13.85
C LYS A 209 -1.50 16.87 -14.44
N LEU A 210 -1.14 15.60 -14.27
CA LEU A 210 0.12 15.05 -14.76
C LEU A 210 0.09 14.84 -16.28
N PRO A 211 1.19 15.12 -17.01
CA PRO A 211 1.28 14.89 -18.45
C PRO A 211 1.22 13.39 -18.79
N ALA A 212 0.48 13.03 -19.84
CA ALA A 212 0.33 11.65 -20.29
C ALA A 212 1.64 11.03 -20.82
N ASP A 213 2.56 11.85 -21.29
CA ASP A 213 3.83 11.45 -21.90
C ASP A 213 5.04 11.56 -20.95
N ALA A 214 4.76 11.65 -19.64
CA ALA A 214 5.76 11.81 -18.59
C ALA A 214 5.72 10.68 -17.56
N VAL A 215 6.81 10.61 -16.80
CA VAL A 215 6.94 9.76 -15.62
C VAL A 215 7.26 10.62 -14.40
N ALA A 216 7.01 10.07 -13.19
CA ALA A 216 7.47 10.64 -11.93
C ALA A 216 7.96 9.53 -11.00
N ALA A 217 8.93 9.83 -10.15
CA ALA A 217 9.36 8.96 -9.06
C ALA A 217 9.84 9.83 -7.91
N PHE A 218 9.30 9.66 -6.72
CA PHE A 218 9.61 10.52 -5.57
C PHE A 218 9.45 9.78 -4.23
N GLY A 219 10.22 10.21 -3.24
CA GLY A 219 10.10 9.78 -1.85
C GLY A 219 9.17 10.69 -1.06
N ASN A 220 9.40 10.79 0.26
CA ASN A 220 8.64 11.63 1.18
C ASN A 220 9.12 13.09 1.12
N GLU A 221 9.02 13.70 -0.04
CA GLU A 221 9.42 15.09 -0.26
C GLU A 221 8.51 15.74 -1.30
N PHE A 222 8.29 17.03 -1.19
CA PHE A 222 7.60 17.81 -2.21
C PHE A 222 8.45 17.95 -3.45
N SER A 223 7.81 17.93 -4.60
CA SER A 223 8.49 18.01 -5.91
C SER A 223 7.86 19.06 -6.84
N LEU A 224 6.70 19.63 -6.49
CA LEU A 224 6.03 20.62 -7.33
C LEU A 224 6.67 22.01 -7.15
N GLU A 225 7.32 22.52 -8.20
CA GLU A 225 7.89 23.88 -8.18
C GLU A 225 6.85 24.93 -8.58
N TYR A 226 6.20 24.77 -9.75
CA TYR A 226 5.27 25.77 -10.29
C TYR A 226 4.00 25.11 -10.82
N VAL A 227 2.86 25.59 -10.36
CA VAL A 227 1.55 25.13 -10.84
C VAL A 227 1.37 25.39 -12.34
N SER A 228 1.94 26.50 -12.83
CA SER A 228 1.86 26.91 -14.24
C SER A 228 2.55 25.98 -15.24
N ASP A 229 3.40 25.08 -14.80
CA ASP A 229 4.07 24.10 -15.66
C ASP A 229 3.10 22.98 -16.10
N TYR A 230 1.90 22.96 -15.54
CA TYR A 230 0.90 21.94 -15.78
C TYR A 230 -0.36 22.51 -16.44
N ALA A 231 -0.99 21.73 -17.30
CA ALA A 231 -2.11 22.18 -18.13
C ALA A 231 -3.40 22.47 -17.35
N ASP A 232 -3.60 21.84 -16.19
CA ASP A 232 -4.78 22.02 -15.33
C ASP A 232 -4.38 21.89 -13.86
N SER A 233 -5.07 22.62 -12.99
CA SER A 233 -4.75 22.67 -11.57
C SER A 233 -5.96 23.03 -10.71
N VAL A 234 -5.91 22.60 -9.43
CA VAL A 234 -6.82 23.00 -8.37
C VAL A 234 -5.96 23.39 -7.17
N VAL A 235 -6.10 24.62 -6.68
CA VAL A 235 -5.28 25.13 -5.60
C VAL A 235 -6.13 25.76 -4.49
N SER A 236 -5.65 25.73 -3.26
CA SER A 236 -6.30 26.41 -2.14
C SER A 236 -6.30 27.94 -2.35
N SER A 237 -7.33 28.61 -1.86
CA SER A 237 -7.48 30.07 -1.98
C SER A 237 -6.36 30.85 -1.30
N GLY A 238 -5.71 30.25 -0.30
CA GLY A 238 -4.60 30.83 0.46
C GLY A 238 -3.21 30.47 -0.06
N LEU A 239 -3.07 29.64 -1.09
CA LEU A 239 -1.78 29.10 -1.55
C LEU A 239 -0.69 30.15 -1.75
N GLU A 240 -1.02 31.30 -2.30
CA GLU A 240 -0.08 32.42 -2.50
C GLU A 240 -0.27 33.52 -1.44
N SER A 241 -1.51 33.84 -1.06
CA SER A 241 -1.78 34.95 -0.16
C SER A 241 -1.24 34.71 1.25
N VAL A 242 -1.36 33.51 1.80
CA VAL A 242 -0.87 33.18 3.15
C VAL A 242 0.65 33.36 3.27
N PRO A 243 1.50 32.73 2.43
CA PRO A 243 2.94 32.92 2.53
C PRO A 243 3.37 34.36 2.24
N LYS A 244 2.69 35.06 1.35
CA LYS A 244 2.96 36.47 1.05
C LYS A 244 2.68 37.38 2.25
N GLU A 245 1.53 37.24 2.88
CA GLU A 245 1.13 38.03 4.05
C GLU A 245 1.99 37.72 5.28
N LYS A 246 2.43 36.48 5.42
CA LYS A 246 3.30 36.03 6.52
C LYS A 246 4.78 36.20 6.25
N GLY A 247 5.18 36.63 5.03
CA GLY A 247 6.53 37.01 4.68
C GLY A 247 7.49 35.85 4.41
N PHE A 248 6.99 34.67 4.03
CA PHE A 248 7.83 33.51 3.65
C PHE A 248 7.66 33.06 2.20
N ALA A 249 6.87 33.76 1.38
CA ALA A 249 6.71 33.47 -0.03
C ALA A 249 8.05 33.64 -0.78
N VAL A 250 8.40 32.63 -1.59
CA VAL A 250 9.57 32.65 -2.47
C VAL A 250 9.11 32.63 -3.92
N TYR A 251 9.54 33.59 -4.69
CA TYR A 251 9.20 33.69 -6.11
C TYR A 251 10.41 33.32 -6.96
N GLY A 252 10.15 32.65 -8.08
CA GLY A 252 11.17 32.36 -9.08
C GLY A 252 11.47 33.55 -9.98
N ASP A 253 12.44 33.41 -10.87
CA ASP A 253 12.82 34.44 -11.84
C ASP A 253 11.69 34.75 -12.85
N ASN A 254 10.76 33.82 -13.03
CA ASN A 254 9.51 33.96 -13.79
C ASN A 254 8.43 34.80 -13.08
N GLY A 255 8.70 35.26 -11.85
CA GLY A 255 7.76 36.01 -11.03
C GLY A 255 6.63 35.22 -10.42
N GLN A 256 6.63 33.88 -10.54
CA GLN A 256 5.64 32.98 -9.98
C GLN A 256 6.09 32.43 -8.62
N LEU A 257 5.12 32.08 -7.78
CA LEU A 257 5.38 31.43 -6.50
C LEU A 257 6.05 30.07 -6.75
N ASN A 258 7.25 29.88 -6.22
CA ASN A 258 7.92 28.59 -6.20
C ASN A 258 7.44 27.81 -4.97
N LEU A 259 6.60 26.82 -5.18
CA LEU A 259 5.96 26.06 -4.09
C LEU A 259 6.99 25.27 -3.29
N LEU A 260 7.92 24.62 -3.95
CA LEU A 260 8.98 23.85 -3.31
C LEU A 260 9.81 24.72 -2.36
N LYS A 261 10.26 25.90 -2.81
CA LYS A 261 11.03 26.84 -1.97
C LYS A 261 10.21 27.53 -0.89
N THR A 262 8.90 27.69 -1.12
CA THR A 262 7.99 28.34 -0.17
C THR A 262 7.57 27.41 0.94
N TYR A 263 7.20 26.18 0.62
CA TYR A 263 6.53 25.25 1.56
C TYR A 263 7.41 24.11 2.07
N ALA A 264 8.36 23.62 1.27
CA ALA A 264 9.11 22.44 1.67
C ALA A 264 9.94 22.67 2.92
N GLY A 265 9.89 21.70 3.83
CA GLY A 265 10.70 21.63 5.01
C GLY A 265 11.97 20.83 4.78
N GLN A 266 13.03 21.18 5.52
CA GLN A 266 14.17 20.28 5.65
C GLN A 266 13.79 19.20 6.65
N SER A 267 13.53 18.00 6.17
CA SER A 267 13.37 16.82 7.01
C SER A 267 14.71 16.44 7.63
N VAL A 268 14.68 15.97 8.86
CA VAL A 268 15.83 15.27 9.48
C VAL A 268 16.21 14.01 8.68
N VAL A 269 15.36 13.63 7.73
CA VAL A 269 15.43 12.42 6.88
C VAL A 269 15.65 12.78 5.41
N THR A 270 16.13 13.99 5.10
CA THR A 270 16.24 14.51 3.72
C THR A 270 16.99 13.55 2.80
N ASP A 271 18.16 13.05 3.23
CA ASP A 271 18.94 12.14 2.40
C ASP A 271 18.18 10.84 2.10
N TYR A 272 17.42 10.30 3.04
CA TYR A 272 16.67 9.05 2.82
C TYR A 272 15.55 9.22 1.78
N SER A 273 14.81 10.32 1.82
CA SER A 273 13.78 10.62 0.82
C SER A 273 14.41 10.91 -0.53
N HIS A 274 15.39 11.78 -0.54
CA HIS A 274 16.04 12.29 -1.74
C HIS A 274 16.80 11.22 -2.52
N MET A 275 17.44 10.26 -1.83
CA MET A 275 18.08 9.12 -2.49
C MET A 275 17.09 8.21 -3.20
N ARG A 276 15.86 8.06 -2.67
CA ARG A 276 14.82 7.28 -3.33
C ARG A 276 14.26 8.00 -4.55
N THR A 277 14.11 9.33 -4.49
CA THR A 277 13.79 10.16 -5.64
C THR A 277 14.88 10.03 -6.72
N TRP A 278 16.16 10.21 -6.34
CA TRP A 278 17.29 10.04 -7.25
C TRP A 278 17.30 8.70 -7.97
N ILE A 279 17.22 7.60 -7.22
CA ILE A 279 17.32 6.27 -7.84
C ILE A 279 16.12 5.97 -8.72
N GLY A 280 14.92 6.44 -8.35
CA GLY A 280 13.73 6.33 -9.20
C GLY A 280 13.90 7.08 -10.53
N HIS A 281 14.45 8.29 -10.51
CA HIS A 281 14.79 9.05 -11.72
C HIS A 281 15.84 8.32 -12.56
N LYS A 282 16.91 7.85 -11.93
CA LYS A 282 18.02 7.16 -12.61
C LYS A 282 17.58 5.83 -13.26
N LEU A 283 16.66 5.11 -12.66
CA LEU A 283 16.13 3.86 -13.24
C LEU A 283 15.25 4.12 -14.46
N LEU A 284 14.62 5.29 -14.54
CA LEU A 284 13.74 5.67 -15.64
C LEU A 284 14.47 6.49 -16.71
N SER A 285 15.59 7.15 -16.36
CA SER A 285 16.42 7.85 -17.34
C SER A 285 17.90 7.88 -16.93
N ALA A 286 18.76 7.40 -17.82
CA ALA A 286 20.20 7.37 -17.63
C ALA A 286 20.84 8.79 -17.56
N SER A 287 20.08 9.84 -17.89
CA SER A 287 20.52 11.24 -17.76
C SER A 287 20.80 11.64 -16.31
N TYR A 288 20.18 10.97 -15.34
CA TYR A 288 20.42 11.18 -13.92
C TYR A 288 21.64 10.37 -13.47
N GLY A 289 22.73 11.06 -13.19
CA GLY A 289 24.04 10.49 -12.84
C GLY A 289 24.15 9.91 -11.43
N GLY A 290 25.25 10.23 -10.75
CA GLY A 290 25.46 9.89 -9.34
C GLY A 290 24.59 10.73 -8.41
N TYR A 291 24.35 10.24 -7.18
CA TYR A 291 23.60 10.95 -6.16
C TYR A 291 24.27 12.25 -5.72
N SER A 292 23.47 13.29 -5.57
CA SER A 292 23.85 14.55 -4.91
C SER A 292 22.71 15.01 -4.02
N SER A 293 23.00 15.30 -2.77
CA SER A 293 22.01 15.80 -1.79
C SER A 293 21.52 17.23 -2.09
N THR A 294 22.10 17.91 -3.07
CA THR A 294 21.76 19.28 -3.46
C THR A 294 21.04 19.37 -4.81
N ASP A 295 20.92 18.25 -5.53
CA ASP A 295 20.20 18.24 -6.79
C ASP A 295 18.72 18.46 -6.56
N VAL A 296 18.04 19.09 -7.52
CA VAL A 296 16.59 19.24 -7.53
C VAL A 296 16.05 18.36 -8.65
N TYR A 297 15.22 17.41 -8.27
CA TYR A 297 14.58 16.50 -9.21
C TYR A 297 13.20 17.05 -9.59
N PRO A 298 12.88 17.22 -10.89
CA PRO A 298 11.57 17.69 -11.32
C PRO A 298 10.50 16.65 -10.96
N LEU A 299 9.28 17.10 -10.65
CA LEU A 299 8.15 16.21 -10.38
C LEU A 299 7.90 15.25 -11.56
N THR A 300 7.92 15.78 -12.79
CA THR A 300 7.71 14.99 -14.00
C THR A 300 8.87 15.14 -14.99
N PHE A 301 9.22 14.05 -15.65
CA PHE A 301 10.29 14.02 -16.64
C PHE A 301 9.98 12.98 -17.73
N LYS A 302 10.82 12.89 -18.76
CA LYS A 302 10.71 11.88 -19.81
C LYS A 302 11.58 10.68 -19.45
N ALA A 303 10.99 9.48 -19.50
CA ALA A 303 11.78 8.26 -19.48
C ALA A 303 12.53 8.08 -20.80
N ASP A 304 13.64 7.36 -20.77
CA ASP A 304 14.42 7.07 -21.98
C ASP A 304 13.67 6.14 -22.93
N ASP A 305 12.91 5.19 -22.39
CA ASP A 305 12.12 4.21 -23.12
C ASP A 305 10.67 4.17 -22.57
N LYS A 306 9.79 3.41 -23.23
CA LYS A 306 8.45 3.10 -22.70
C LYS A 306 8.60 2.22 -21.47
N VAL A 307 7.80 2.52 -20.44
CA VAL A 307 7.89 1.87 -19.12
C VAL A 307 6.79 0.81 -19.00
N SER A 308 7.18 -0.42 -18.70
CA SER A 308 6.28 -1.55 -18.47
C SER A 308 5.86 -1.66 -17.00
N LEU A 309 4.77 -2.40 -16.73
CA LEU A 309 4.36 -2.78 -15.37
C LEU A 309 5.53 -3.48 -14.64
N GLY A 310 6.22 -4.41 -15.30
CA GLY A 310 7.33 -5.15 -14.71
C GLY A 310 8.51 -4.26 -14.30
N GLU A 311 8.79 -3.18 -15.04
CA GLU A 311 9.80 -2.19 -14.65
C GLU A 311 9.38 -1.40 -13.41
N VAL A 312 8.10 -1.02 -13.30
CA VAL A 312 7.57 -0.37 -12.09
C VAL A 312 7.67 -1.33 -10.89
N GLU A 313 7.34 -2.61 -11.05
CA GLU A 313 7.54 -3.64 -10.01
C GLU A 313 9.01 -3.71 -9.57
N GLN A 314 9.97 -3.62 -10.50
CA GLN A 314 11.39 -3.62 -10.17
C GLN A 314 11.82 -2.33 -9.46
N ILE A 315 11.31 -1.17 -9.86
CA ILE A 315 11.57 0.10 -9.14
C ILE A 315 11.09 -0.02 -7.70
N MET A 316 9.89 -0.57 -7.48
CA MET A 316 9.33 -0.72 -6.13
C MET A 316 10.08 -1.74 -5.26
N ARG A 317 10.93 -2.59 -5.85
CA ARG A 317 11.81 -3.54 -5.16
C ARG A 317 13.25 -3.06 -5.04
N ASN A 318 13.58 -1.92 -5.65
CA ASN A 318 14.98 -1.49 -5.77
C ASN A 318 15.64 -1.24 -4.41
N ARG A 319 16.84 -1.77 -4.24
CA ARG A 319 17.68 -1.65 -3.04
C ARG A 319 19.03 -1.01 -3.37
N PHE A 320 19.02 -0.04 -4.29
CA PHE A 320 20.22 0.65 -4.78
C PHE A 320 21.25 -0.29 -5.40
N GLU A 321 20.80 -1.39 -6.02
CA GLU A 321 21.66 -2.40 -6.66
C GLU A 321 22.64 -1.74 -7.65
N GLY A 322 23.89 -2.20 -7.63
CA GLY A 322 24.96 -1.67 -8.49
C GLY A 322 25.49 -0.29 -8.07
N THR A 323 25.16 0.18 -6.87
CA THR A 323 25.68 1.43 -6.32
C THR A 323 26.42 1.20 -4.99
N GLU A 324 27.22 2.18 -4.56
CA GLU A 324 27.87 2.17 -3.25
C GLU A 324 26.88 2.27 -2.05
N TYR A 325 25.60 2.48 -2.34
CA TYR A 325 24.52 2.65 -1.36
C TYR A 325 23.72 1.37 -1.14
N SER A 326 23.95 0.31 -1.92
CA SER A 326 23.23 -0.96 -1.80
C SER A 326 23.53 -1.66 -0.46
N PRO A 327 22.51 -1.84 0.43
CA PRO A 327 22.73 -2.52 1.70
C PRO A 327 23.09 -4.00 1.51
N ASP A 328 22.56 -4.64 0.47
CA ASP A 328 22.78 -6.06 0.22
C ASP A 328 24.19 -6.34 -0.34
N GLU A 329 24.74 -5.42 -1.14
CA GLU A 329 26.07 -5.57 -1.75
C GLU A 329 27.18 -5.07 -0.85
N THR A 330 26.91 -4.05 -0.03
CA THR A 330 27.94 -3.37 0.78
C THR A 330 27.85 -3.68 2.28
N GLY A 331 26.75 -4.29 2.75
CA GLY A 331 26.48 -4.52 4.16
C GLY A 331 26.09 -3.26 4.94
N ARG A 332 25.79 -2.14 4.28
CA ARG A 332 25.34 -0.90 4.93
C ARG A 332 23.96 -1.09 5.57
N THR A 333 23.78 -0.56 6.76
CA THR A 333 22.51 -0.61 7.53
C THR A 333 21.86 0.76 7.69
N ASP A 334 22.53 1.81 7.22
CA ASP A 334 22.12 3.21 7.35
C ASP A 334 21.33 3.71 6.12
N MET A 335 21.09 2.85 5.13
CA MET A 335 20.41 3.24 3.88
C MET A 335 18.93 2.92 3.95
N ARG A 336 18.11 3.89 3.50
CA ARG A 336 16.69 3.68 3.28
C ARG A 336 16.42 3.49 1.79
N VAL A 337 16.18 2.28 1.41
CA VAL A 337 15.93 1.84 0.04
C VAL A 337 14.45 1.96 -0.33
N ILE A 338 14.09 1.88 -1.61
CA ILE A 338 12.69 1.78 -2.07
C ILE A 338 12.11 0.44 -1.61
N GLY A 339 12.77 -0.66 -1.98
CA GLY A 339 12.39 -2.02 -1.55
C GLY A 339 12.83 -2.31 -0.12
N THR A 340 12.17 -1.71 0.86
CA THR A 340 12.50 -1.95 2.28
C THR A 340 11.90 -3.26 2.77
N ASP A 341 12.59 -3.91 3.70
CA ASP A 341 12.11 -5.11 4.40
C ASP A 341 11.11 -4.78 5.53
N THR A 342 10.84 -3.50 5.75
CA THR A 342 9.84 -3.01 6.71
C THR A 342 8.54 -2.55 6.06
N ALA A 343 8.37 -2.70 4.75
CA ALA A 343 7.13 -2.37 4.08
C ALA A 343 5.96 -3.20 4.63
N LEU A 344 4.84 -2.53 4.88
CA LEU A 344 3.57 -3.15 5.23
C LEU A 344 2.90 -3.71 4.00
N SER A 345 2.94 -2.96 2.91
CA SER A 345 2.46 -3.34 1.58
C SER A 345 3.09 -2.48 0.49
N VAL A 346 2.99 -2.96 -0.73
CA VAL A 346 3.32 -2.18 -1.93
C VAL A 346 2.23 -2.41 -2.95
N HIS A 347 1.68 -1.35 -3.53
CA HIS A 347 0.61 -1.47 -4.51
C HIS A 347 0.92 -0.66 -5.77
N ILE A 348 0.43 -1.20 -6.89
CA ILE A 348 0.50 -0.59 -8.20
C ILE A 348 -0.90 -0.61 -8.78
N THR A 349 -1.43 0.52 -9.19
CA THR A 349 -2.68 0.60 -9.95
C THR A 349 -2.37 0.77 -11.42
N GLN A 350 -2.97 -0.07 -12.25
CA GLN A 350 -2.84 -0.04 -13.70
C GLN A 350 -4.22 0.20 -14.30
N THR A 351 -4.39 1.33 -15.02
CA THR A 351 -5.69 1.74 -15.55
C THR A 351 -5.68 1.72 -17.07
N TYR A 352 -6.58 0.93 -17.66
CA TYR A 352 -6.70 0.66 -19.08
C TYR A 352 -7.66 1.63 -19.74
N PRO A 353 -7.23 2.48 -20.69
CA PRO A 353 -8.07 3.56 -21.25
C PRO A 353 -9.22 3.05 -22.12
N ASN A 354 -9.13 1.85 -22.67
CA ASN A 354 -10.04 1.34 -23.68
C ASN A 354 -11.01 0.25 -23.19
N LEU A 355 -11.03 -0.02 -21.87
CA LEU A 355 -11.95 -0.98 -21.27
C LEU A 355 -13.18 -0.28 -20.67
N PRO A 356 -14.30 -1.00 -20.46
CA PRO A 356 -15.40 -0.47 -19.65
C PRO A 356 -14.90 -0.04 -18.25
N ALA A 357 -15.36 1.10 -17.77
CA ALA A 357 -14.86 1.72 -16.53
C ALA A 357 -14.89 0.77 -15.32
N ASN A 358 -15.94 -0.05 -15.21
CA ASN A 358 -16.13 -1.00 -14.11
C ASN A 358 -15.19 -2.22 -14.12
N MET A 359 -14.27 -2.30 -15.07
CA MET A 359 -13.22 -3.32 -15.16
C MET A 359 -11.89 -2.76 -15.70
N ALA A 360 -11.78 -1.44 -15.75
CA ALA A 360 -10.66 -0.77 -16.39
C ALA A 360 -9.43 -0.65 -15.47
N CYS A 361 -9.54 -0.92 -14.18
CA CYS A 361 -8.43 -0.79 -13.25
C CYS A 361 -8.09 -2.10 -12.55
N VAL A 362 -6.79 -2.40 -12.49
CA VAL A 362 -6.23 -3.52 -11.72
C VAL A 362 -5.28 -2.95 -10.69
N THR A 363 -5.52 -3.28 -9.42
CA THR A 363 -4.56 -3.09 -8.34
C THR A 363 -3.70 -4.35 -8.22
N TRP A 364 -2.39 -4.19 -8.37
CA TRP A 364 -1.39 -5.21 -8.13
C TRP A 364 -0.85 -5.01 -6.72
N GLU A 365 -1.14 -5.93 -5.84
CA GLU A 365 -0.85 -5.81 -4.40
C GLU A 365 0.23 -6.79 -3.97
N SER A 366 1.30 -6.27 -3.37
CA SER A 366 2.25 -7.07 -2.61
C SER A 366 1.98 -6.85 -1.12
N THR A 367 1.34 -7.82 -0.50
CA THR A 367 1.07 -7.82 0.93
C THR A 367 2.35 -8.12 1.70
N GLY A 368 2.88 -7.11 2.41
CA GLY A 368 4.21 -7.16 3.03
C GLY A 368 5.31 -6.58 2.13
N PRO A 369 6.58 -6.82 2.46
CA PRO A 369 7.72 -6.32 1.69
C PRO A 369 7.78 -6.92 0.29
N ALA A 370 7.71 -6.07 -0.74
CA ALA A 370 7.73 -6.50 -2.13
C ALA A 370 9.09 -7.06 -2.59
N VAL A 371 10.17 -6.75 -1.89
CA VAL A 371 11.54 -7.07 -2.32
C VAL A 371 11.74 -8.55 -2.65
N TYR A 372 11.10 -9.44 -1.90
CA TYR A 372 11.02 -10.88 -2.16
C TYR A 372 9.57 -11.40 -2.07
N GLY A 373 8.61 -10.49 -2.20
CA GLY A 373 7.18 -10.75 -2.32
C GLY A 373 6.73 -10.78 -3.78
N VAL A 374 5.43 -10.91 -3.99
CA VAL A 374 4.76 -11.00 -5.28
C VAL A 374 3.62 -9.99 -5.37
N PHE A 375 3.45 -9.38 -6.52
CA PHE A 375 2.29 -8.56 -6.85
C PHE A 375 1.16 -9.43 -7.40
N VAL A 376 0.04 -9.50 -6.69
CA VAL A 376 -1.15 -10.25 -7.10
C VAL A 376 -2.27 -9.32 -7.55
N PRO A 377 -3.08 -9.68 -8.56
CA PRO A 377 -4.09 -8.80 -9.11
C PRO A 377 -5.37 -8.75 -8.28
N MET A 378 -5.98 -7.56 -8.20
CA MET A 378 -7.35 -7.30 -7.78
C MET A 378 -7.96 -6.27 -8.73
N SER A 379 -8.95 -6.65 -9.53
CA SER A 379 -9.64 -5.72 -10.43
C SER A 379 -10.72 -4.93 -9.70
N ASN A 380 -11.02 -3.72 -10.18
CA ASN A 380 -12.19 -2.98 -9.72
C ASN A 380 -13.52 -3.68 -10.09
N ALA A 381 -13.49 -4.66 -11.02
CA ALA A 381 -14.62 -5.56 -11.28
C ALA A 381 -14.79 -6.65 -10.22
N SER A 382 -13.79 -6.95 -9.40
CA SER A 382 -13.83 -8.03 -8.42
C SER A 382 -15.02 -7.90 -7.48
N THR A 383 -15.67 -9.04 -7.20
CA THR A 383 -16.81 -9.15 -6.27
C THR A 383 -16.44 -9.81 -4.96
N SER A 384 -15.26 -10.39 -4.89
CA SER A 384 -14.68 -11.00 -3.69
C SER A 384 -13.15 -11.06 -3.82
N VAL A 385 -12.50 -11.42 -2.74
CA VAL A 385 -11.06 -11.62 -2.63
C VAL A 385 -10.82 -13.04 -2.11
N SER A 386 -9.73 -13.68 -2.50
CA SER A 386 -9.37 -15.01 -2.01
C SER A 386 -9.26 -15.01 -0.48
N ARG A 387 -9.57 -16.15 0.13
CA ARG A 387 -9.65 -16.23 1.59
C ARG A 387 -8.38 -15.72 2.31
N PRO A 388 -7.15 -16.14 1.97
CA PRO A 388 -5.97 -15.67 2.70
C PRO A 388 -5.84 -14.13 2.69
N TYR A 389 -6.08 -13.51 1.53
CA TYR A 389 -5.91 -12.07 1.36
C TYR A 389 -7.06 -11.23 1.90
N SER A 390 -8.22 -11.84 2.18
CA SER A 390 -9.39 -11.13 2.75
C SER A 390 -9.46 -11.17 4.28
N LEU A 391 -8.54 -11.87 4.95
CA LEU A 391 -8.56 -12.02 6.40
C LEU A 391 -8.01 -10.77 7.09
N ASN A 392 -8.86 -10.11 7.86
CA ASN A 392 -8.46 -9.09 8.81
C ASN A 392 -8.03 -9.73 10.13
N GLN A 393 -6.89 -9.34 10.66
CA GLN A 393 -6.45 -9.75 11.99
C GLN A 393 -7.02 -8.76 13.02
N SER A 394 -7.71 -9.26 14.04
CA SER A 394 -8.33 -8.41 15.06
C SER A 394 -7.28 -7.82 16.03
N ALA A 395 -7.63 -6.70 16.69
CA ALA A 395 -6.78 -5.95 17.61
C ALA A 395 -6.15 -6.80 18.72
N ASP A 396 -6.92 -7.74 19.28
CA ASP A 396 -6.47 -8.66 20.32
C ASP A 396 -5.49 -9.73 19.79
N GLN A 397 -5.38 -9.87 18.48
CA GLN A 397 -4.44 -10.76 17.79
C GLN A 397 -3.31 -10.00 17.08
N ALA A 398 -3.32 -8.69 17.12
CA ALA A 398 -2.27 -7.88 16.51
C ALA A 398 -0.88 -8.30 17.02
N GLY A 399 0.04 -8.55 16.07
CA GLY A 399 1.40 -9.02 16.38
C GLY A 399 1.52 -10.53 16.66
N VAL A 400 0.44 -11.32 16.58
CA VAL A 400 0.55 -12.78 16.52
C VAL A 400 1.09 -13.16 15.14
N PHE A 401 2.32 -13.65 15.13
CA PHE A 401 3.03 -14.00 13.90
C PHE A 401 2.56 -15.37 13.39
N ASP A 402 1.65 -15.36 12.42
CA ASP A 402 1.04 -16.56 11.85
C ASP A 402 1.23 -16.60 10.33
N THR A 403 2.25 -17.33 9.89
CA THR A 403 2.60 -17.49 8.47
C THR A 403 1.71 -18.49 7.73
N ASP A 404 0.91 -19.28 8.43
CA ASP A 404 0.04 -20.26 7.82
C ASP A 404 -1.31 -19.67 7.41
N THR A 405 -1.73 -18.63 8.11
CA THR A 405 -3.04 -17.99 7.91
C THR A 405 -2.94 -16.68 7.13
N TYR A 406 -1.97 -15.82 7.45
CA TYR A 406 -1.91 -14.45 6.91
C TYR A 406 -0.77 -14.27 5.89
N PRO A 407 -1.05 -13.79 4.69
CA PRO A 407 -0.03 -13.51 3.66
C PRO A 407 1.07 -12.57 4.15
N TYR A 408 0.69 -11.49 4.87
CA TYR A 408 1.65 -10.54 5.41
C TYR A 408 2.79 -11.22 6.18
N TYR A 409 2.49 -12.06 7.15
CA TYR A 409 3.53 -12.71 7.95
C TYR A 409 4.34 -13.73 7.16
N ARG A 410 3.70 -14.40 6.19
CA ARG A 410 4.39 -15.34 5.30
C ARG A 410 5.42 -14.64 4.42
N PHE A 411 5.03 -13.56 3.76
CA PHE A 411 5.94 -12.77 2.93
C PHE A 411 6.96 -11.98 3.76
N LYS A 412 6.57 -11.51 4.94
CA LYS A 412 7.49 -10.83 5.86
C LYS A 412 8.62 -11.77 6.33
N GLU A 413 8.30 -13.00 6.68
CA GLU A 413 9.33 -13.97 7.07
C GLU A 413 10.21 -14.35 5.88
N LEU A 414 9.60 -14.64 4.73
CA LEU A 414 10.35 -14.96 3.51
C LEU A 414 11.34 -13.83 3.17
N CYS A 415 10.90 -12.58 3.22
CA CYS A 415 11.75 -11.42 3.02
C CYS A 415 12.87 -11.36 4.06
N THR A 416 12.55 -11.49 5.34
CA THR A 416 13.54 -11.46 6.44
C THR A 416 14.63 -12.52 6.29
N LEU A 417 14.28 -13.70 5.78
CA LEU A 417 15.23 -14.77 5.55
C LEU A 417 16.10 -14.56 4.30
N CYS A 418 15.63 -13.79 3.32
CA CYS A 418 16.29 -13.57 2.02
C CYS A 418 17.12 -12.28 1.99
N VAL A 419 16.81 -11.28 2.80
CA VAL A 419 17.47 -9.97 2.80
C VAL A 419 18.85 -10.02 3.46
N GLY A 420 19.75 -9.11 3.03
CA GLY A 420 21.07 -8.89 3.63
C GLY A 420 22.22 -9.55 2.87
N ALA A 421 23.43 -9.04 3.10
CA ALA A 421 24.65 -9.36 2.33
C ALA A 421 24.95 -10.86 2.20
N ASP A 422 24.68 -11.63 3.26
CA ASP A 422 24.96 -13.08 3.29
C ASP A 422 23.81 -13.92 2.70
N SER A 423 22.64 -13.34 2.46
CA SER A 423 21.41 -14.07 2.11
C SER A 423 20.89 -13.74 0.73
N TYR A 424 21.06 -12.50 0.26
CA TYR A 424 20.37 -12.06 -0.95
C TYR A 424 20.77 -12.85 -2.21
N LYS A 425 22.05 -13.20 -2.39
CA LYS A 425 22.50 -14.01 -3.54
C LYS A 425 22.08 -15.47 -3.43
N VAL A 426 22.07 -16.01 -2.22
CA VAL A 426 21.81 -17.43 -2.01
C VAL A 426 20.32 -17.74 -2.01
N TYR A 427 19.50 -16.86 -1.42
CA TYR A 427 18.06 -17.07 -1.25
C TYR A 427 17.24 -16.02 -1.99
N GLY A 428 17.62 -14.74 -1.87
CA GLY A 428 16.84 -13.61 -2.34
C GLY A 428 16.73 -13.56 -3.86
N GLU A 429 17.84 -13.60 -4.60
CA GLU A 429 17.83 -13.56 -6.07
C GLU A 429 17.03 -14.72 -6.69
N PRO A 430 17.19 -16.00 -6.26
CA PRO A 430 16.35 -17.09 -6.76
C PRO A 430 14.84 -16.89 -6.49
N VAL A 431 14.47 -16.43 -5.29
CA VAL A 431 13.07 -16.16 -4.94
C VAL A 431 12.51 -15.00 -5.76
N ARG A 432 13.28 -13.92 -5.91
CA ARG A 432 12.89 -12.76 -6.74
C ARG A 432 12.71 -13.16 -8.20
N ALA A 433 13.64 -13.93 -8.76
CA ALA A 433 13.56 -14.42 -10.15
C ALA A 433 12.31 -15.28 -10.38
N TYR A 434 11.94 -16.11 -9.42
CA TYR A 434 10.71 -16.87 -9.48
C TYR A 434 9.47 -15.94 -9.53
N TRP A 435 9.38 -14.97 -8.62
CA TRP A 435 8.25 -14.04 -8.60
C TRP A 435 8.16 -13.18 -9.86
N GLN A 436 9.27 -12.66 -10.36
CA GLN A 436 9.30 -11.91 -11.62
C GLN A 436 8.72 -12.73 -12.80
N LYS A 437 9.04 -14.02 -12.88
CA LYS A 437 8.47 -14.90 -13.89
C LYS A 437 6.97 -15.12 -13.68
N ALA A 438 6.55 -15.34 -12.45
CA ALA A 438 5.13 -15.49 -12.08
C ALA A 438 4.32 -14.23 -12.40
N GLU A 439 4.84 -13.05 -12.07
CA GLU A 439 4.22 -11.74 -12.32
C GLU A 439 4.07 -11.45 -13.81
N ALA A 440 5.12 -11.68 -14.58
CA ALA A 440 5.03 -11.54 -16.04
C ALA A 440 3.97 -12.46 -16.66
N ALA A 441 3.82 -13.68 -16.12
CA ALA A 441 2.77 -14.60 -16.55
C ALA A 441 1.38 -14.12 -16.09
N MET A 442 1.24 -13.64 -14.85
CA MET A 442 -0.02 -13.06 -14.33
C MET A 442 -0.47 -11.83 -15.11
N ALA A 443 0.45 -10.91 -15.43
CA ALA A 443 0.13 -9.71 -16.19
C ALA A 443 -0.40 -10.07 -17.58
N LYS A 444 0.24 -11.00 -18.27
CA LYS A 444 -0.24 -11.51 -19.56
C LYS A 444 -1.58 -12.22 -19.45
N GLY A 445 -1.77 -13.03 -18.40
CA GLY A 445 -3.04 -13.70 -18.12
C GLY A 445 -4.16 -12.70 -17.87
N MET A 446 -3.89 -11.68 -17.02
CA MET A 446 -4.86 -10.62 -16.70
C MET A 446 -5.28 -9.82 -17.93
N ALA A 447 -4.34 -9.43 -18.79
CA ALA A 447 -4.67 -8.76 -20.06
C ALA A 447 -5.59 -9.62 -20.94
N SER A 448 -5.36 -10.93 -21.00
CA SER A 448 -6.21 -11.87 -21.73
C SER A 448 -7.61 -12.01 -21.09
N VAL A 449 -7.67 -12.06 -19.75
CA VAL A 449 -8.93 -12.11 -18.98
C VAL A 449 -9.75 -10.87 -19.22
N LEU A 450 -9.17 -9.68 -19.14
CA LEU A 450 -9.86 -8.40 -19.40
C LEU A 450 -10.38 -8.31 -20.84
N SER A 451 -9.55 -8.76 -21.81
CA SER A 451 -9.97 -8.82 -23.22
C SER A 451 -11.16 -9.75 -23.43
N ASN A 452 -11.14 -10.95 -22.84
CA ASN A 452 -12.25 -11.90 -22.92
C ASN A 452 -13.50 -11.39 -22.20
N ALA A 453 -13.34 -10.78 -21.04
CA ALA A 453 -14.42 -10.22 -20.23
C ALA A 453 -15.15 -9.07 -20.93
N SER A 454 -14.48 -8.31 -21.79
CA SER A 454 -15.09 -7.19 -22.52
C SER A 454 -16.24 -7.60 -23.44
N GLY A 455 -16.33 -8.88 -23.81
CA GLY A 455 -17.42 -9.46 -24.62
C GLY A 455 -18.56 -10.10 -23.80
N LEU A 456 -18.47 -10.10 -22.47
CA LEU A 456 -19.45 -10.70 -21.56
C LEU A 456 -20.44 -9.66 -21.01
N ASP A 457 -21.57 -10.10 -20.48
CA ASP A 457 -22.40 -9.21 -19.68
C ASP A 457 -21.71 -8.85 -18.35
N GLY A 458 -22.15 -7.75 -17.71
CA GLY A 458 -21.44 -7.19 -16.56
C GLY A 458 -21.25 -8.16 -15.40
N ALA A 459 -22.24 -9.02 -15.12
CA ALA A 459 -22.16 -10.00 -14.02
C ALA A 459 -21.23 -11.17 -14.36
N GLN A 460 -21.30 -11.64 -15.63
CA GLN A 460 -20.42 -12.69 -16.12
C GLN A 460 -18.96 -12.20 -16.18
N ALA A 461 -18.73 -10.98 -16.66
CA ALA A 461 -17.41 -10.36 -16.69
C ALA A 461 -16.82 -10.24 -15.27
N ALA A 462 -17.60 -9.73 -14.32
CA ALA A 462 -17.17 -9.59 -12.93
C ALA A 462 -16.82 -10.95 -12.29
N THR A 463 -17.65 -11.98 -12.52
CA THR A 463 -17.37 -13.34 -12.03
C THR A 463 -16.08 -13.90 -12.63
N TYR A 464 -15.94 -13.82 -13.95
CA TYR A 464 -14.79 -14.35 -14.67
C TYR A 464 -13.46 -13.69 -14.24
N ILE A 465 -13.46 -12.36 -14.08
CA ILE A 465 -12.32 -11.59 -13.58
C ILE A 465 -12.02 -11.95 -12.12
N THR A 466 -13.05 -12.04 -11.27
CA THR A 466 -12.92 -12.40 -9.85
C THR A 466 -12.30 -13.77 -9.67
N ASP A 467 -12.75 -14.76 -10.44
CA ASP A 467 -12.26 -16.14 -10.36
C ASP A 467 -10.77 -16.21 -10.74
N TYR A 468 -10.35 -15.47 -11.76
CA TYR A 468 -8.93 -15.37 -12.12
C TYR A 468 -8.12 -14.71 -11.00
N CYS A 469 -8.51 -13.53 -10.54
CA CYS A 469 -7.79 -12.82 -9.47
C CYS A 469 -7.65 -13.69 -8.21
N ASN A 470 -8.74 -14.32 -7.77
CA ASN A 470 -8.75 -15.17 -6.59
C ASN A 470 -7.86 -16.41 -6.76
N SER A 471 -7.83 -16.99 -7.96
CA SER A 471 -6.96 -18.14 -8.26
C SER A 471 -5.49 -17.75 -8.18
N MET A 472 -5.10 -16.59 -8.72
CA MET A 472 -3.73 -16.08 -8.67
C MET A 472 -3.31 -15.76 -7.24
N GLN A 473 -4.17 -15.11 -6.48
CA GLN A 473 -3.95 -14.81 -5.05
C GLN A 473 -3.75 -16.09 -4.24
N GLN A 474 -4.63 -17.09 -4.39
CA GLN A 474 -4.51 -18.35 -3.66
C GLN A 474 -3.21 -19.09 -4.02
N LYS A 475 -2.92 -19.18 -5.33
CA LYS A 475 -1.68 -19.83 -5.79
C LYS A 475 -0.43 -19.11 -5.25
N ALA A 476 -0.40 -17.78 -5.26
CA ALA A 476 0.72 -17.01 -4.74
C ALA A 476 0.94 -17.26 -3.23
N PHE A 477 -0.14 -17.36 -2.48
CA PHE A 477 -0.08 -17.73 -1.07
C PHE A 477 0.51 -19.13 -0.87
N ASP A 478 0.07 -20.13 -1.64
CA ASP A 478 0.54 -21.51 -1.53
C ASP A 478 2.02 -21.64 -1.94
N ASP A 479 2.41 -21.02 -3.04
CA ASP A 479 3.80 -21.03 -3.53
C ASP A 479 4.74 -20.29 -2.55
N ALA A 480 4.30 -19.19 -1.95
CA ALA A 480 5.06 -18.50 -0.89
C ALA A 480 5.30 -19.41 0.32
N GLY A 481 4.34 -20.26 0.66
CA GLY A 481 4.50 -21.28 1.71
C GLY A 481 5.56 -22.32 1.35
N THR A 482 5.59 -22.77 0.10
CA THR A 482 6.60 -23.70 -0.41
C THR A 482 7.99 -23.05 -0.38
N LEU A 483 8.14 -21.85 -0.95
CA LEU A 483 9.40 -21.10 -0.96
C LEU A 483 9.92 -20.81 0.47
N LEU A 484 9.03 -20.43 1.39
CA LEU A 484 9.39 -20.18 2.77
C LEU A 484 9.95 -21.44 3.45
N ASN A 485 9.32 -22.59 3.22
CA ASN A 485 9.78 -23.87 3.76
C ASN A 485 11.12 -24.29 3.13
N ASP A 486 11.30 -24.10 1.83
CA ASP A 486 12.56 -24.40 1.14
C ASP A 486 13.70 -23.52 1.68
N VAL A 487 13.48 -22.22 1.85
CA VAL A 487 14.47 -21.29 2.43
C VAL A 487 14.81 -21.68 3.88
N ARG A 488 13.80 -21.95 4.71
CA ARG A 488 13.99 -22.40 6.10
C ARG A 488 14.84 -23.68 6.16
N TRP A 489 14.50 -24.67 5.35
CA TRP A 489 15.22 -25.93 5.29
C TRP A 489 16.67 -25.72 4.81
N TYR A 490 16.86 -24.98 3.76
CA TYR A 490 18.19 -24.74 3.16
C TYR A 490 19.10 -23.95 4.13
N LYS A 491 18.56 -22.93 4.80
CA LYS A 491 19.30 -22.20 5.85
C LYS A 491 19.66 -23.10 7.04
N SER A 492 18.75 -23.95 7.47
CA SER A 492 19.01 -24.92 8.54
C SER A 492 20.08 -25.94 8.17
N ALA A 493 20.03 -26.47 6.96
CA ALA A 493 21.04 -27.39 6.45
C ALA A 493 22.44 -26.74 6.36
N ASN A 494 22.49 -25.47 5.92
CA ASN A 494 23.75 -24.72 5.82
C ASN A 494 24.32 -24.29 7.17
N CYS A 495 23.49 -23.96 8.16
CA CYS A 495 23.96 -23.66 9.52
C CYS A 495 24.75 -24.83 10.14
N ASN A 496 24.38 -26.05 9.83
CA ASN A 496 25.09 -27.23 10.33
C ASN A 496 26.46 -27.44 9.64
N THR A 497 26.68 -26.87 8.45
CA THR A 497 27.96 -26.90 7.74
C THR A 497 28.89 -25.73 8.08
N LEU A 498 28.32 -24.64 8.61
CA LEU A 498 29.04 -23.44 9.09
C LEU A 498 29.50 -23.54 10.55
N THR A 499 29.16 -24.59 11.30
CA THR A 499 29.79 -24.85 12.57
C THR A 499 31.30 -25.02 12.30
N SER A 500 32.04 -23.99 12.62
CA SER A 500 33.47 -23.82 12.46
C SER A 500 34.19 -25.15 12.69
N ALA A 501 34.61 -25.82 11.60
CA ALA A 501 35.55 -26.90 11.70
C ALA A 501 36.81 -26.31 12.31
N ARG A 502 37.08 -26.62 13.57
CA ARG A 502 38.33 -26.29 14.19
C ARG A 502 39.29 -27.41 13.90
N ASN A 503 40.51 -27.08 13.53
CA ASN A 503 41.58 -28.05 13.49
C ASN A 503 41.65 -28.70 14.89
N PRO A 504 41.45 -30.02 15.02
CA PRO A 504 41.42 -30.69 16.32
C PRO A 504 42.77 -30.64 17.04
N GLU A 505 43.89 -30.39 16.34
CA GLU A 505 45.22 -30.33 16.90
C GLU A 505 45.62 -28.90 17.31
N THR A 506 45.24 -27.89 16.55
CA THR A 506 45.65 -26.50 16.78
C THR A 506 44.57 -25.61 17.39
N GLY A 507 43.30 -26.04 17.34
CA GLY A 507 42.14 -25.25 17.75
C GLY A 507 41.82 -24.08 16.80
N GLU A 508 42.59 -23.90 15.72
CA GLU A 508 42.36 -22.86 14.72
C GLU A 508 41.08 -23.11 13.97
N VAL A 509 40.34 -22.02 13.74
CA VAL A 509 39.14 -22.04 12.86
C VAL A 509 39.63 -22.29 11.43
N ILE A 510 39.27 -23.43 10.86
CA ILE A 510 39.47 -23.67 9.44
C ILE A 510 38.36 -22.88 8.74
N ASP A 511 38.70 -21.69 8.31
CA ASP A 511 37.79 -20.83 7.53
C ASP A 511 37.59 -21.45 6.14
N GLN A 512 36.69 -22.41 6.08
CA GLN A 512 36.13 -22.84 4.80
C GLN A 512 34.90 -21.97 4.56
N GLN A 513 35.10 -20.78 4.05
CA GLN A 513 34.06 -20.07 3.30
C GLN A 513 33.73 -20.93 2.05
N ARG A 514 32.93 -21.96 2.27
CA ARG A 514 32.30 -22.66 1.19
C ARG A 514 31.27 -21.71 0.61
N ALA A 515 31.51 -21.18 -0.56
CA ALA A 515 30.49 -20.45 -1.29
C ALA A 515 29.25 -21.34 -1.37
N LEU A 516 28.16 -20.91 -0.71
CA LEU A 516 26.90 -21.63 -0.77
C LEU A 516 26.37 -21.54 -2.19
N SER A 517 25.93 -22.66 -2.75
CA SER A 517 25.19 -22.64 -4.01
C SER A 517 23.86 -21.88 -3.82
N PRO A 518 23.41 -21.09 -4.78
CA PRO A 518 22.08 -20.50 -4.74
C PRO A 518 20.98 -21.54 -4.53
N LEU A 519 19.88 -21.14 -3.88
CA LEU A 519 18.69 -21.94 -3.71
C LEU A 519 18.16 -22.36 -5.09
N GLU A 520 17.90 -23.64 -5.30
CA GLU A 520 17.21 -24.14 -6.49
C GLU A 520 15.71 -24.10 -6.25
N VAL A 521 15.01 -23.16 -6.94
CA VAL A 521 13.55 -23.04 -6.88
C VAL A 521 12.96 -24.03 -7.88
N THR A 522 12.19 -25.00 -7.38
CA THR A 522 11.58 -26.08 -8.19
C THR A 522 10.24 -25.71 -8.80
N LEU A 523 9.59 -24.62 -8.32
CA LEU A 523 8.34 -24.09 -8.85
C LEU A 523 8.54 -23.49 -10.24
N SER A 524 7.59 -23.70 -11.17
CA SER A 524 7.78 -23.25 -12.56
C SER A 524 7.36 -21.81 -12.80
N GLY A 525 6.36 -21.29 -12.10
CA GLY A 525 5.77 -19.97 -12.33
C GLY A 525 4.91 -19.83 -13.61
N ASP A 526 4.98 -20.78 -14.55
CA ASP A 526 4.25 -20.67 -15.84
C ASP A 526 2.72 -20.79 -15.67
N GLU A 527 2.27 -21.46 -14.63
CA GLU A 527 0.85 -21.69 -14.34
C GLU A 527 0.06 -20.39 -14.04
N TYR A 528 0.75 -19.30 -13.67
CA TYR A 528 0.14 -18.00 -13.48
C TYR A 528 -0.41 -17.36 -14.77
N GLY A 529 0.01 -17.84 -15.93
CA GLY A 529 -0.53 -17.41 -17.22
C GLY A 529 -1.79 -18.17 -17.66
N ALA A 530 -2.26 -19.15 -16.88
CA ALA A 530 -3.42 -19.95 -17.23
C ALA A 530 -4.71 -19.13 -17.11
N VAL A 531 -5.38 -18.92 -18.24
CA VAL A 531 -6.65 -18.18 -18.32
C VAL A 531 -7.80 -19.19 -18.27
N PRO A 532 -8.81 -19.00 -17.38
CA PRO A 532 -9.97 -19.88 -17.33
C PRO A 532 -10.74 -19.87 -18.67
N GLU A 533 -11.37 -20.98 -19.00
CA GLU A 533 -12.30 -21.02 -20.13
C GLU A 533 -13.55 -20.19 -19.82
N VAL A 534 -14.00 -19.39 -20.79
CA VAL A 534 -15.27 -18.68 -20.69
C VAL A 534 -16.41 -19.70 -20.73
N SER A 535 -17.08 -19.93 -19.61
CA SER A 535 -18.25 -20.81 -19.56
C SER A 535 -19.41 -20.20 -20.37
N THR A 536 -19.58 -20.66 -21.61
CA THR A 536 -20.69 -20.25 -22.49
C THR A 536 -22.02 -20.96 -22.16
N ASN A 537 -22.21 -21.44 -20.94
CA ASN A 537 -23.48 -22.00 -20.51
C ASN A 537 -24.54 -20.90 -20.39
N VAL A 538 -25.03 -20.45 -21.53
CA VAL A 538 -26.35 -19.81 -21.64
C VAL A 538 -27.35 -20.92 -21.33
N ALA A 539 -27.80 -21.04 -20.08
CA ALA A 539 -28.98 -21.82 -19.76
C ALA A 539 -30.14 -21.28 -20.58
N SER A 540 -30.45 -21.97 -21.67
CA SER A 540 -31.65 -21.72 -22.43
C SER A 540 -32.84 -21.96 -21.50
N THR A 541 -33.43 -20.90 -20.97
CA THR A 541 -34.74 -20.95 -20.32
C THR A 541 -35.80 -21.19 -21.38
N GLN A 542 -35.90 -22.44 -21.85
CA GLN A 542 -37.14 -22.93 -22.42
C GLN A 542 -37.92 -23.60 -21.30
N GLY A 543 -39.11 -23.06 -21.11
CA GLY A 543 -40.02 -23.45 -20.06
C GLY A 543 -40.38 -24.95 -20.05
N ALA A 544 -40.38 -25.53 -18.90
CA ALA A 544 -41.17 -26.69 -18.57
C ALA A 544 -41.80 -26.47 -17.19
N ALA A 545 -43.08 -26.16 -17.22
CA ALA A 545 -43.90 -26.28 -16.02
C ALA A 545 -44.09 -27.78 -15.70
N ALA A 546 -43.75 -28.18 -14.47
CA ALA A 546 -44.43 -29.23 -13.73
C ALA A 546 -43.77 -29.55 -12.40
N GLY A 547 -44.44 -29.27 -11.32
CA GLY A 547 -44.90 -30.28 -10.33
C GLY A 547 -43.89 -30.70 -9.25
N THR A 548 -44.05 -30.07 -8.09
CA THR A 548 -44.01 -30.70 -6.75
C THR A 548 -43.02 -31.84 -6.51
N ASP A 549 -41.98 -31.57 -5.73
CA ASP A 549 -41.59 -32.30 -4.51
C ASP A 549 -40.32 -31.69 -3.86
N ALA A 550 -40.50 -30.66 -3.06
CA ALA A 550 -39.43 -30.03 -2.29
C ALA A 550 -39.65 -30.15 -0.77
N SER A 551 -40.17 -31.27 -0.29
CA SER A 551 -40.47 -31.42 1.16
C SER A 551 -39.62 -32.44 1.92
N ALA A 552 -38.73 -33.19 1.27
CA ALA A 552 -37.95 -34.24 1.94
C ALA A 552 -36.49 -33.89 2.26
N ALA A 553 -35.86 -32.97 1.54
CA ALA A 553 -34.45 -32.62 1.78
C ALA A 553 -34.23 -31.56 2.89
N GLN A 554 -35.24 -30.76 3.18
CA GLN A 554 -35.14 -29.67 4.17
C GLN A 554 -35.34 -30.11 5.63
N ARG A 555 -35.75 -31.34 5.88
CA ARG A 555 -35.93 -31.90 7.23
C ARG A 555 -34.69 -32.60 7.81
N ARG A 556 -33.68 -32.91 7.01
CA ARG A 556 -32.41 -33.51 7.49
C ARG A 556 -31.34 -32.49 7.92
N SER A 557 -31.37 -31.30 7.39
CA SER A 557 -30.38 -30.24 7.72
C SER A 557 -30.66 -29.55 9.07
N ARG A 558 -31.90 -29.53 9.54
CA ARG A 558 -32.27 -28.87 10.82
C ARG A 558 -32.04 -29.70 12.09
N ARG A 559 -31.72 -30.98 11.98
CA ARG A 559 -31.43 -31.82 13.16
C ARG A 559 -29.95 -31.91 13.53
N THR A 560 -29.05 -31.58 12.64
CA THR A 560 -27.59 -31.62 12.90
C THR A 560 -27.06 -30.32 13.51
N CYS A 561 -27.72 -29.19 13.28
CA CYS A 561 -27.31 -27.91 13.88
C CYS A 561 -27.78 -27.69 15.32
N ALA A 562 -28.79 -28.45 15.78
CA ALA A 562 -29.34 -28.30 17.15
C ALA A 562 -28.51 -29.04 18.22
N VAL A 563 -27.68 -30.01 17.83
CA VAL A 563 -26.90 -30.82 18.79
C VAL A 563 -25.51 -30.23 19.04
N VAL A 564 -24.96 -29.42 18.09
CA VAL A 564 -23.66 -28.75 18.25
C VAL A 564 -23.80 -27.44 19.06
N GLY A 565 -24.96 -26.76 19.01
CA GLY A 565 -25.20 -25.52 19.77
C GLY A 565 -25.34 -25.72 21.29
N ILE A 566 -25.68 -26.89 21.77
CA ILE A 566 -25.88 -27.16 23.22
C ILE A 566 -24.57 -27.55 23.91
N ALA A 567 -23.59 -28.09 23.17
CA ALA A 567 -22.28 -28.46 23.72
C ALA A 567 -21.34 -27.25 23.94
N VAL A 568 -21.50 -26.17 23.17
CA VAL A 568 -20.66 -24.97 23.29
C VAL A 568 -21.12 -24.05 24.42
N LEU A 569 -22.43 -24.02 24.73
CA LEU A 569 -22.96 -23.22 25.84
C LEU A 569 -22.68 -23.84 27.23
N GLY A 570 -22.42 -25.14 27.30
CA GLY A 570 -22.10 -25.83 28.56
C GLY A 570 -20.67 -25.58 29.06
N VAL A 571 -19.72 -25.39 28.16
CA VAL A 571 -18.31 -25.20 28.52
C VAL A 571 -18.03 -23.75 28.93
N SER A 572 -18.71 -22.76 28.34
CA SER A 572 -18.55 -21.35 28.69
C SER A 572 -19.09 -21.00 30.09
N LEU A 573 -20.07 -21.72 30.58
CA LEU A 573 -20.64 -21.44 31.91
C LEU A 573 -19.76 -22.00 33.06
N VAL A 574 -19.00 -23.05 32.81
CA VAL A 574 -18.11 -23.66 33.82
C VAL A 574 -16.82 -22.82 34.02
N VAL A 575 -16.35 -22.18 32.98
CA VAL A 575 -15.15 -21.31 33.05
C VAL A 575 -15.47 -19.99 33.76
N CYS A 576 -16.63 -19.41 33.55
CA CYS A 576 -17.03 -18.16 34.24
C CYS A 576 -17.25 -18.35 35.74
N VAL A 577 -17.76 -19.49 36.18
CA VAL A 577 -18.00 -19.79 37.61
C VAL A 577 -16.66 -20.04 38.35
N ALA A 578 -15.68 -20.60 37.67
CA ALA A 578 -14.32 -20.77 38.24
C ALA A 578 -13.56 -19.43 38.41
N PHE A 579 -13.73 -18.47 37.50
CA PHE A 579 -13.09 -17.17 37.58
C PHE A 579 -13.69 -16.24 38.66
N ILE A 580 -14.97 -16.33 38.89
CA ILE A 580 -15.67 -15.52 39.94
C ILE A 580 -15.33 -16.04 41.36
N ARG A 581 -15.07 -17.33 41.54
CA ARG A 581 -14.66 -17.88 42.84
C ARG A 581 -13.20 -17.54 43.22
N LYS A 582 -12.32 -17.29 42.26
CA LYS A 582 -10.91 -16.96 42.53
C LYS A 582 -10.70 -15.48 42.90
N ARG A 583 -11.66 -14.59 42.61
CA ARG A 583 -11.61 -13.14 42.99
C ARG A 583 -12.25 -12.83 44.36
N ARG A 584 -12.83 -13.81 45.04
CA ARG A 584 -13.38 -13.62 46.40
C ARG A 584 -12.50 -14.20 47.52
N ALA A 585 -11.31 -14.69 47.16
CA ALA A 585 -10.38 -15.32 48.11
C ALA A 585 -8.98 -14.68 48.07
N SER A 586 -8.86 -13.44 47.54
CA SER A 586 -7.65 -12.62 47.69
C SER A 586 -8.02 -11.21 48.17
#